data_f3c1a2005bb8350af630880870430cf6
#
_entry.id   f3c1a2005bb8350af630880870430cf6
#
_cell.length_a   1.000
_cell.length_b   1.000
_cell.length_c   1.000
_cell.angle_alpha   90.00
_cell.angle_beta   90.00
_cell.angle_gamma   90.00
#
_symmetry.space_group_name_H-M   'P 1'
#
loop_
_entity.id
_entity.type
_entity.pdbx_description
1 polymer ?
#
loop_
_entity_poly.entity_id
_entity_poly.type
_entity_poly.pdbx_seq_one_letter_code
_entity_poly.pdbx_strand_id
1 'polypeptide(L)'
;TIALFTALSCSALSCVNAKMDTYAKHVDTRIGTGGHGHVFVGANVPFGMVQLGPTSVPQEWDWTSGYHASDSTVIGFSHTHLSGTGIGDLFDITVMPVVGKSVYERGKVGQPETGLWSYADRSKEISIPGYYSVPLTRYGILAELTATDRVGLHRYTFPKSEEAAIVLDLENGGCWDKAEDTHIEVVDGNSIRGWRHSKGWA
;
A
#
# COMPACT_ATOMS: atom_id res chain seq x y z
N THR A 1 -35.49 24.50 -18.87
CA THR A 1 -34.77 24.70 -17.61
C THR A 1 -33.40 24.07 -17.76
N ILE A 2 -32.36 24.91 -17.94
CA ILE A 2 -30.95 24.48 -18.10
C ILE A 2 -30.38 24.45 -16.70
N ALA A 3 -30.04 23.27 -16.22
CA ALA A 3 -29.31 23.09 -14.97
C ALA A 3 -27.80 23.28 -15.24
N LEU A 4 -27.25 24.37 -14.69
CA LEU A 4 -25.83 24.69 -14.74
C LEU A 4 -25.11 23.83 -13.68
N PHE A 5 -24.40 22.78 -14.11
CA PHE A 5 -23.49 22.04 -13.24
C PHE A 5 -22.18 22.85 -13.11
N THR A 6 -22.02 23.54 -12.02
CA THR A 6 -20.73 24.07 -11.63
C THR A 6 -19.85 22.93 -11.12
N ALA A 7 -18.91 22.50 -11.95
CA ALA A 7 -17.84 21.62 -11.51
C ALA A 7 -16.98 22.34 -10.47
N LEU A 8 -17.08 21.93 -9.21
CA LEU A 8 -16.19 22.34 -8.14
C LEU A 8 -14.84 21.67 -8.39
N SER A 9 -13.97 22.30 -9.15
CA SER A 9 -12.58 21.90 -9.28
C SER A 9 -11.88 22.19 -7.94
N CYS A 10 -11.92 21.23 -7.04
CA CYS A 10 -11.10 21.27 -5.85
C CYS A 10 -9.65 21.11 -6.30
N SER A 11 -8.92 22.22 -6.38
CA SER A 11 -7.49 22.24 -6.68
C SER A 11 -6.73 21.57 -5.54
N ALA A 12 -6.55 20.26 -5.66
CA ALA A 12 -5.83 19.42 -4.69
C ALA A 12 -4.33 19.76 -4.56
N LEU A 13 -3.84 20.77 -5.27
CA LEU A 13 -2.45 21.21 -5.17
C LEU A 13 -2.16 22.10 -3.94
N SER A 14 -3.18 22.56 -3.23
CA SER A 14 -2.97 23.45 -2.07
C SER A 14 -2.63 22.74 -0.76
N CYS A 15 -2.80 21.41 -0.67
CA CYS A 15 -2.56 20.68 0.57
C CYS A 15 -1.10 20.25 0.79
N VAL A 16 -0.27 20.25 -0.23
CA VAL A 16 1.15 19.86 -0.08
C VAL A 16 2.01 20.99 0.50
N ASN A 17 1.50 22.22 0.52
CA ASN A 17 2.14 23.38 1.15
C ASN A 17 1.60 23.72 2.55
N ALA A 18 0.87 22.82 3.21
CA ALA A 18 0.73 22.91 4.66
C ALA A 18 2.15 22.89 5.22
N LYS A 19 2.56 23.99 5.89
CA LYS A 19 3.86 24.05 6.58
C LYS A 19 3.96 22.80 7.44
N MET A 20 4.77 21.81 6.99
CA MET A 20 5.11 20.71 7.85
C MET A 20 5.61 21.30 9.15
N ASP A 21 5.05 20.87 10.26
CA ASP A 21 5.51 21.26 11.57
C ASP A 21 7.04 21.18 11.60
N THR A 22 7.67 22.16 12.21
CA THR A 22 9.12 22.31 12.19
C THR A 22 9.85 21.03 12.65
N TYR A 23 9.21 20.18 13.40
CA TYR A 23 9.76 18.91 13.89
C TYR A 23 9.57 17.74 12.92
N ALA A 24 8.46 17.64 12.21
CA ALA A 24 8.21 16.54 11.28
C ALA A 24 9.25 16.45 10.14
N LYS A 25 9.81 17.57 9.73
CA LYS A 25 10.89 17.61 8.71
C LYS A 25 12.19 16.91 9.15
N HIS A 26 12.37 16.65 10.44
CA HIS A 26 13.54 15.95 10.99
C HIS A 26 13.30 14.44 11.18
N VAL A 27 12.11 13.97 10.88
CA VAL A 27 11.77 12.55 10.96
C VAL A 27 12.18 11.86 9.66
N ASP A 28 13.12 10.94 9.77
CA ASP A 28 13.45 10.01 8.69
C ASP A 28 12.66 8.70 8.90
N THR A 29 11.64 8.50 8.11
CA THR A 29 10.77 7.31 8.18
C THR A 29 11.43 6.03 7.66
N ARG A 30 12.64 6.12 7.10
CA ARG A 30 13.41 4.97 6.60
C ARG A 30 14.38 4.38 7.62
N ILE A 31 14.52 4.99 8.78
CA ILE A 31 15.38 4.44 9.85
C ILE A 31 14.85 3.05 10.25
N GLY A 32 15.72 2.04 10.21
CA GLY A 32 15.40 0.67 10.56
C GLY A 32 14.77 -0.17 9.43
N THR A 33 14.66 0.36 8.20
CA THR A 33 14.07 -0.37 7.06
C THR A 33 15.06 -1.27 6.33
N GLY A 34 16.33 -1.28 6.70
CA GLY A 34 17.37 -2.12 6.10
C GLY A 34 18.04 -3.04 7.11
N GLY A 35 18.81 -4.03 6.63
CA GLY A 35 19.41 -5.05 7.47
C GLY A 35 18.37 -5.77 8.31
N HIS A 36 18.64 -6.01 9.58
CA HIS A 36 17.73 -6.69 10.51
C HIS A 36 16.80 -5.72 11.28
N GLY A 37 16.45 -4.57 10.71
CA GLY A 37 15.67 -3.55 11.43
C GLY A 37 14.18 -3.84 11.52
N HIS A 38 13.61 -4.54 10.54
CA HIS A 38 12.21 -4.94 10.48
C HIS A 38 11.22 -3.78 10.65
N VAL A 39 11.49 -2.64 10.01
CA VAL A 39 10.62 -1.47 10.01
C VAL A 39 10.02 -1.27 8.63
N PHE A 40 8.69 -1.11 8.56
CA PHE A 40 8.01 -0.76 7.31
C PHE A 40 8.03 0.75 7.05
N VAL A 41 7.79 1.15 5.83
CA VAL A 41 7.47 2.53 5.45
C VAL A 41 6.01 2.65 5.06
N GLY A 42 5.44 3.84 5.22
CA GLY A 42 4.06 4.07 4.79
C GLY A 42 3.45 5.32 5.38
N ALA A 43 2.16 5.46 5.13
CA ALA A 43 1.34 6.53 5.67
C ALA A 43 0.60 6.02 6.91
N ASN A 44 0.98 6.50 8.06
CA ASN A 44 0.31 6.21 9.33
C ASN A 44 0.40 7.43 10.25
N VAL A 45 -0.50 7.48 11.23
CA VAL A 45 -0.42 8.42 12.34
C VAL A 45 0.07 7.68 13.59
N PRO A 46 0.71 8.37 14.53
CA PRO A 46 1.17 7.75 15.76
C PRO A 46 0.01 7.03 16.49
N PHE A 47 0.22 5.75 16.81
CA PHE A 47 -0.76 4.90 17.50
C PHE A 47 -2.07 4.64 16.73
N GLY A 48 -2.11 4.91 15.43
CA GLY A 48 -3.25 4.58 14.58
C GLY A 48 -3.40 3.07 14.38
N MET A 49 -4.64 2.60 14.19
CA MET A 49 -4.93 1.21 13.83
C MET A 49 -4.54 0.90 12.38
N VAL A 50 -4.63 1.90 11.48
CA VAL A 50 -4.24 1.76 10.09
C VAL A 50 -2.77 2.11 9.94
N GLN A 51 -2.01 1.13 9.44
CA GLN A 51 -0.58 1.23 9.13
C GLN A 51 -0.41 0.94 7.65
N LEU A 52 -0.77 1.93 6.83
CA LEU A 52 -0.88 1.80 5.39
C LEU A 52 0.48 1.93 4.72
N GLY A 53 0.93 0.89 4.05
CA GLY A 53 2.22 0.91 3.38
C GLY A 53 2.40 -0.15 2.31
N PRO A 54 3.47 -0.05 1.51
CA PRO A 54 3.81 -1.04 0.51
C PRO A 54 4.24 -2.35 1.17
N THR A 55 3.82 -3.46 0.57
CA THR A 55 4.26 -4.80 0.93
C THR A 55 5.07 -5.37 -0.22
N SER A 56 6.30 -5.78 0.05
CA SER A 56 7.19 -6.42 -0.91
C SER A 56 6.82 -7.89 -1.12
N VAL A 57 7.33 -8.48 -2.18
CA VAL A 57 7.25 -9.95 -2.35
C VAL A 57 7.97 -10.61 -1.16
N PRO A 58 7.31 -11.53 -0.43
CA PRO A 58 7.93 -12.19 0.72
C PRO A 58 9.19 -12.96 0.32
N GLN A 59 10.24 -12.80 1.10
CA GLN A 59 11.53 -13.46 0.87
C GLN A 59 12.04 -14.09 2.17
N GLU A 60 13.12 -13.53 2.72
CA GLU A 60 13.78 -14.02 3.92
C GLU A 60 13.26 -13.28 5.18
N TRP A 61 13.86 -13.59 6.32
CA TRP A 61 13.48 -13.04 7.61
C TRP A 61 13.48 -11.51 7.65
N ASP A 62 14.40 -10.86 6.97
CA ASP A 62 14.51 -9.39 6.95
C ASP A 62 13.30 -8.70 6.27
N TRP A 63 12.48 -9.46 5.52
CA TRP A 63 11.24 -8.97 4.88
C TRP A 63 10.00 -9.07 5.77
N THR A 64 10.13 -9.48 7.03
CA THR A 64 8.99 -9.71 7.94
C THR A 64 8.19 -8.47 8.29
N SER A 65 8.71 -7.25 8.07
CA SER A 65 7.93 -6.01 8.18
C SER A 65 7.15 -5.65 6.91
N GLY A 66 7.27 -6.46 5.84
CA GLY A 66 6.67 -6.19 4.53
C GLY A 66 7.46 -5.22 3.65
N TYR A 67 8.47 -4.56 4.16
CA TYR A 67 9.34 -3.64 3.42
C TYR A 67 10.79 -3.88 3.78
N HIS A 68 11.66 -3.87 2.79
CA HIS A 68 13.10 -3.82 3.00
C HIS A 68 13.75 -2.81 2.05
N ALA A 69 14.68 -1.99 2.57
CA ALA A 69 15.28 -0.89 1.81
C ALA A 69 16.06 -1.34 0.56
N SER A 70 16.56 -2.58 0.53
CA SER A 70 17.26 -3.16 -0.63
C SER A 70 16.33 -3.74 -1.70
N ASP A 71 15.01 -3.85 -1.41
CA ASP A 71 14.04 -4.44 -2.32
C ASP A 71 13.18 -3.36 -2.99
N SER A 72 12.92 -3.53 -4.26
CA SER A 72 12.03 -2.66 -5.03
C SER A 72 10.72 -3.32 -5.44
N THR A 73 10.43 -4.53 -4.97
CA THR A 73 9.17 -5.19 -5.30
C THR A 73 8.02 -4.65 -4.45
N VAL A 74 6.82 -4.60 -5.05
CA VAL A 74 5.56 -4.25 -4.38
C VAL A 74 4.48 -5.20 -4.89
N ILE A 75 3.87 -5.98 -3.98
CA ILE A 75 2.73 -6.85 -4.27
C ILE A 75 1.39 -6.15 -3.99
N GLY A 76 1.43 -5.01 -3.35
CA GLY A 76 0.29 -4.16 -3.03
C GLY A 76 0.55 -3.28 -1.81
N PHE A 77 -0.50 -2.61 -1.36
CA PHE A 77 -0.48 -1.72 -0.20
C PHE A 77 -1.40 -2.29 0.87
N SER A 78 -0.80 -2.78 1.95
CA SER A 78 -1.51 -3.41 3.07
C SER A 78 -1.85 -2.39 4.14
N HIS A 79 -2.91 -2.66 4.92
CA HIS A 79 -3.43 -1.73 5.94
C HIS A 79 -2.91 -2.00 7.33
N THR A 80 -2.25 -3.14 7.54
CA THR A 80 -1.68 -3.54 8.82
C THR A 80 -0.24 -4.00 8.64
N HIS A 81 0.64 -3.59 9.53
CA HIS A 81 2.05 -3.97 9.56
C HIS A 81 2.54 -4.11 10.99
N LEU A 82 3.46 -5.04 11.24
CA LEU A 82 4.29 -5.05 12.44
C LEU A 82 5.60 -4.32 12.17
N SER A 83 6.15 -3.66 13.17
CA SER A 83 7.38 -2.90 13.06
C SER A 83 8.34 -3.25 14.21
N GLY A 84 9.58 -3.58 13.86
CA GLY A 84 10.65 -3.86 14.81
C GLY A 84 10.57 -5.23 15.50
N THR A 85 9.69 -6.12 15.09
CA THR A 85 9.46 -7.40 15.79
C THR A 85 10.19 -8.60 15.18
N GLY A 86 10.52 -8.55 13.89
CA GLY A 86 11.05 -9.70 13.15
C GLY A 86 10.07 -10.86 13.03
N ILE A 87 8.77 -10.58 13.09
CA ILE A 87 7.66 -11.52 12.97
C ILE A 87 6.89 -11.22 11.68
N GLY A 88 6.72 -12.22 10.83
CA GLY A 88 6.08 -12.09 9.54
C GLY A 88 4.57 -12.32 9.61
N ASP A 89 3.88 -11.46 10.31
CA ASP A 89 2.43 -11.51 10.53
C ASP A 89 1.75 -10.23 10.06
N LEU A 90 0.42 -10.23 9.97
CA LEU A 90 -0.41 -9.17 9.43
C LEU A 90 -0.30 -9.02 7.89
N PHE A 91 -0.22 -7.79 7.38
CA PHE A 91 -0.35 -7.39 5.96
C PHE A 91 -1.75 -7.66 5.41
N ASP A 92 -2.74 -7.50 6.27
CA ASP A 92 -4.13 -7.71 5.92
C ASP A 92 -4.66 -6.66 4.96
N ILE A 93 -5.62 -7.09 4.15
CA ILE A 93 -6.38 -6.23 3.24
C ILE A 93 -5.42 -5.46 2.32
N THR A 94 -4.80 -6.21 1.42
CA THR A 94 -3.84 -5.66 0.45
C THR A 94 -4.57 -5.17 -0.80
N VAL A 95 -4.25 -3.96 -1.22
CA VAL A 95 -4.83 -3.32 -2.41
C VAL A 95 -3.73 -3.10 -3.44
N MET A 96 -3.91 -3.65 -4.67
CA MET A 96 -2.96 -3.48 -5.76
C MET A 96 -3.63 -2.86 -6.98
N PRO A 97 -3.21 -1.65 -7.42
CA PRO A 97 -3.65 -1.09 -8.68
C PRO A 97 -2.87 -1.74 -9.84
N VAL A 98 -3.57 -2.09 -10.90
CA VAL A 98 -3.00 -2.80 -12.05
C VAL A 98 -3.52 -2.24 -13.37
N VAL A 99 -2.79 -2.49 -14.46
CA VAL A 99 -3.22 -2.21 -15.84
C VAL A 99 -2.97 -3.46 -16.67
N GLY A 100 -3.95 -3.82 -17.49
CA GLY A 100 -3.89 -4.99 -18.36
C GLY A 100 -4.43 -6.25 -17.68
N LYS A 101 -4.22 -7.39 -18.34
CA LYS A 101 -4.68 -8.67 -17.83
C LYS A 101 -3.95 -9.05 -16.53
N SER A 102 -4.72 -9.23 -15.49
CA SER A 102 -4.19 -9.57 -14.17
C SER A 102 -3.95 -11.08 -14.01
N VAL A 103 -2.84 -11.41 -13.37
CA VAL A 103 -2.54 -12.74 -12.84
C VAL A 103 -2.65 -12.62 -11.32
N TYR A 104 -3.60 -13.32 -10.73
CA TYR A 104 -3.95 -13.14 -9.29
C TYR A 104 -3.05 -13.92 -8.33
N GLU A 105 -1.88 -14.31 -8.77
CA GLU A 105 -0.87 -14.97 -7.95
C GLU A 105 0.15 -13.95 -7.44
N ARG A 106 0.86 -14.29 -6.37
CA ARG A 106 1.93 -13.43 -5.83
C ARG A 106 3.09 -13.24 -6.78
N GLY A 107 3.38 -14.29 -7.55
CA GLY A 107 4.52 -14.32 -8.45
C GLY A 107 5.85 -14.61 -7.74
N LYS A 108 6.91 -14.48 -8.51
CA LYS A 108 8.30 -14.73 -8.07
C LYS A 108 9.16 -13.52 -8.35
N VAL A 109 10.04 -13.20 -7.42
CA VAL A 109 11.04 -12.13 -7.60
C VAL A 109 11.84 -12.37 -8.88
N GLY A 110 12.06 -11.32 -9.65
CA GLY A 110 12.74 -11.40 -10.95
C GLY A 110 11.86 -11.87 -12.12
N GLN A 111 10.61 -12.27 -11.86
CA GLN A 111 9.66 -12.74 -12.87
C GLN A 111 8.33 -11.97 -12.74
N PRO A 112 8.27 -10.68 -13.14
CA PRO A 112 7.10 -9.82 -12.92
C PRO A 112 5.82 -10.33 -13.62
N GLU A 113 5.94 -11.10 -14.67
CA GLU A 113 4.82 -11.70 -15.41
C GLU A 113 4.11 -12.82 -14.62
N THR A 114 4.71 -13.32 -13.56
CA THR A 114 4.17 -14.47 -12.80
C THR A 114 3.20 -14.09 -11.70
N GLY A 115 2.93 -12.83 -11.49
CA GLY A 115 2.01 -12.38 -10.43
C GLY A 115 1.61 -10.91 -10.54
N LEU A 116 0.93 -10.42 -9.51
CA LEU A 116 0.45 -9.02 -9.47
C LEU A 116 1.55 -8.00 -9.22
N TRP A 117 2.68 -8.37 -8.66
CA TRP A 117 3.70 -7.45 -8.19
C TRP A 117 4.30 -6.57 -9.29
N SER A 118 4.80 -5.42 -8.90
CA SER A 118 5.53 -4.47 -9.72
C SER A 118 6.86 -4.12 -9.06
N TYR A 119 7.81 -3.62 -9.83
CA TYR A 119 8.89 -2.84 -9.25
C TYR A 119 8.43 -1.43 -8.91
N ALA A 120 8.92 -0.92 -7.79
CA ALA A 120 8.81 0.47 -7.38
C ALA A 120 10.01 1.28 -7.87
N ASP A 121 9.78 2.46 -8.41
CA ASP A 121 10.87 3.42 -8.66
C ASP A 121 11.28 4.08 -7.35
N ARG A 122 12.22 3.46 -6.63
CA ARG A 122 12.69 3.93 -5.32
C ARG A 122 13.37 5.31 -5.40
N SER A 123 13.87 5.71 -6.57
CA SER A 123 14.47 7.05 -6.74
C SER A 123 13.45 8.18 -6.63
N LYS A 124 12.18 7.87 -6.85
CA LYS A 124 11.05 8.80 -6.77
C LYS A 124 10.11 8.51 -5.59
N GLU A 125 10.50 7.58 -4.73
CA GLU A 125 9.74 7.26 -3.53
C GLU A 125 9.77 8.43 -2.54
N ILE A 126 8.60 8.80 -2.05
CA ILE A 126 8.44 9.77 -0.97
C ILE A 126 7.86 9.04 0.24
N SER A 127 8.56 9.11 1.36
CA SER A 127 8.09 8.59 2.65
C SER A 127 8.35 9.65 3.72
N ILE A 128 7.30 10.26 4.19
CA ILE A 128 7.31 11.28 5.25
C ILE A 128 6.17 10.99 6.23
N PRO A 129 6.20 11.52 7.47
CA PRO A 129 5.10 11.33 8.40
C PRO A 129 3.72 11.59 7.79
N GLY A 130 2.84 10.60 7.81
CA GLY A 130 1.47 10.67 7.31
C GLY A 130 1.28 10.64 5.80
N TYR A 131 2.35 10.53 5.01
CA TYR A 131 2.25 10.44 3.56
C TYR A 131 3.30 9.52 2.96
N TYR A 132 2.86 8.72 1.99
CA TYR A 132 3.73 7.86 1.20
C TYR A 132 3.36 7.95 -0.28
N SER A 133 4.34 7.94 -1.16
CA SER A 133 4.09 7.76 -2.59
C SER A 133 5.22 7.04 -3.30
N VAL A 134 4.86 6.28 -4.35
CA VAL A 134 5.82 5.56 -5.18
C VAL A 134 5.27 5.27 -6.57
N PRO A 135 6.06 5.43 -7.64
CA PRO A 135 5.70 4.95 -8.96
C PRO A 135 5.87 3.42 -9.07
N LEU A 136 4.85 2.74 -9.60
CA LEU A 136 4.86 1.32 -9.95
C LEU A 136 5.24 1.19 -11.42
N THR A 137 6.45 0.71 -11.72
CA THR A 137 7.04 0.79 -13.06
C THR A 137 6.38 -0.13 -14.07
N ARG A 138 5.94 -1.34 -13.64
CA ARG A 138 5.27 -2.30 -14.51
C ARG A 138 3.95 -1.77 -15.06
N TYR A 139 3.22 -1.02 -14.28
CA TYR A 139 1.88 -0.55 -14.62
C TYR A 139 1.84 0.93 -15.02
N GLY A 140 2.94 1.66 -14.84
CA GLY A 140 2.99 3.10 -15.07
C GLY A 140 2.08 3.89 -14.14
N ILE A 141 1.82 3.37 -12.94
CA ILE A 141 0.89 3.95 -11.96
C ILE A 141 1.68 4.71 -10.90
N LEU A 142 1.24 5.91 -10.54
CA LEU A 142 1.66 6.57 -9.32
C LEU A 142 0.70 6.21 -8.20
N ALA A 143 1.21 5.60 -7.15
CA ALA A 143 0.48 5.32 -5.92
C ALA A 143 0.81 6.37 -4.86
N GLU A 144 -0.22 6.90 -4.20
CA GLU A 144 -0.12 7.87 -3.11
C GLU A 144 -1.05 7.45 -1.98
N LEU A 145 -0.54 7.50 -0.76
CA LEU A 145 -1.21 7.03 0.45
C LEU A 145 -1.18 8.09 1.53
N THR A 146 -2.27 8.19 2.29
CA THR A 146 -2.33 8.87 3.58
C THR A 146 -3.28 8.12 4.52
N ALA A 147 -3.20 8.38 5.81
CA ALA A 147 -4.03 7.69 6.78
C ALA A 147 -4.46 8.61 7.92
N THR A 148 -5.58 8.25 8.53
CA THR A 148 -5.99 8.68 9.87
C THR A 148 -5.85 7.50 10.84
N ASP A 149 -6.32 7.64 12.07
CA ASP A 149 -6.28 6.55 13.07
C ASP A 149 -6.95 5.26 12.59
N ARG A 150 -7.98 5.36 11.73
CA ARG A 150 -8.84 4.24 11.35
C ARG A 150 -9.13 4.14 9.85
N VAL A 151 -8.64 5.07 9.05
CA VAL A 151 -8.93 5.11 7.61
C VAL A 151 -7.65 5.22 6.82
N GLY A 152 -7.44 4.32 5.89
CA GLY A 152 -6.43 4.42 4.84
C GLY A 152 -7.04 5.06 3.59
N LEU A 153 -6.38 6.08 3.05
CA LEU A 153 -6.77 6.71 1.79
C LEU A 153 -5.73 6.41 0.73
N HIS A 154 -6.19 5.88 -0.39
CA HIS A 154 -5.38 5.60 -1.56
C HIS A 154 -5.75 6.53 -2.70
N ARG A 155 -4.75 7.06 -3.39
CA ARG A 155 -4.91 7.74 -4.67
C ARG A 155 -3.99 7.09 -5.69
N TYR A 156 -4.57 6.61 -6.79
CA TYR A 156 -3.83 5.99 -7.87
C TYR A 156 -4.00 6.80 -9.16
N THR A 157 -2.88 7.25 -9.73
CA THR A 157 -2.87 7.89 -11.03
C THR A 157 -2.49 6.86 -12.08
N PHE A 158 -3.46 6.45 -12.88
CA PHE A 158 -3.29 5.47 -13.95
C PHE A 158 -2.85 6.13 -15.26
N PRO A 159 -2.08 5.44 -16.11
CA PRO A 159 -1.98 5.80 -17.51
C PRO A 159 -3.34 5.63 -18.19
N LYS A 160 -3.54 6.26 -19.35
CA LYS A 160 -4.78 6.06 -20.11
C LYS A 160 -4.89 4.59 -20.53
N SER A 161 -5.92 3.90 -20.06
CA SER A 161 -6.17 2.49 -20.33
C SER A 161 -7.63 2.14 -20.12
N GLU A 162 -8.15 1.23 -20.93
CA GLU A 162 -9.47 0.59 -20.73
C GLU A 162 -9.39 -0.63 -19.80
N GLU A 163 -8.17 -1.05 -19.44
CA GLU A 163 -7.90 -2.21 -18.58
C GLU A 163 -7.34 -1.82 -17.21
N ALA A 164 -7.64 -0.60 -16.74
CA ALA A 164 -7.26 -0.17 -15.41
C ALA A 164 -8.16 -0.84 -14.36
N ALA A 165 -7.57 -1.43 -13.33
CA ALA A 165 -8.31 -2.12 -12.27
C ALA A 165 -7.62 -1.98 -10.92
N ILE A 166 -8.37 -2.26 -9.87
CA ILE A 166 -7.88 -2.40 -8.50
C ILE A 166 -8.19 -3.81 -8.03
N VAL A 167 -7.18 -4.52 -7.58
CA VAL A 167 -7.29 -5.85 -6.98
C VAL A 167 -7.26 -5.70 -5.47
N LEU A 168 -8.27 -6.25 -4.81
CA LEU A 168 -8.31 -6.41 -3.36
C LEU A 168 -7.95 -7.85 -3.03
N ASP A 169 -6.80 -8.05 -2.40
CA ASP A 169 -6.31 -9.35 -1.99
C ASP A 169 -6.63 -9.59 -0.51
N LEU A 170 -7.51 -10.52 -0.25
CA LEU A 170 -7.88 -11.00 1.09
C LEU A 170 -7.29 -12.36 1.40
N GLU A 171 -6.75 -13.07 0.41
CA GLU A 171 -6.30 -14.44 0.56
C GLU A 171 -4.83 -14.52 1.00
N ASN A 172 -3.99 -13.70 0.39
CA ASN A 172 -2.56 -13.76 0.65
C ASN A 172 -2.16 -12.84 1.80
N GLY A 173 -1.59 -13.39 2.84
CA GLY A 173 -0.91 -12.65 3.91
C GLY A 173 0.52 -12.25 3.50
N GLY A 174 1.23 -11.52 4.36
CA GLY A 174 2.58 -11.04 4.07
C GLY A 174 3.61 -12.14 4.03
N CYS A 175 3.82 -12.82 5.12
CA CYS A 175 4.95 -13.75 5.29
C CYS A 175 4.47 -15.11 5.82
N TRP A 176 4.06 -15.16 7.08
CA TRP A 176 3.63 -16.40 7.75
C TRP A 176 2.14 -16.45 7.98
N ASP A 177 1.48 -15.33 7.82
CA ASP A 177 0.05 -15.18 7.99
C ASP A 177 -0.73 -15.91 6.87
N LYS A 178 -1.87 -16.47 7.23
CA LYS A 178 -2.80 -17.15 6.32
C LYS A 178 -4.22 -16.70 6.58
N ALA A 179 -4.98 -16.51 5.53
CA ALA A 179 -6.41 -16.38 5.63
C ALA A 179 -7.01 -17.76 5.93
N GLU A 180 -7.79 -17.86 7.02
CA GLU A 180 -8.61 -19.04 7.32
C GLU A 180 -10.01 -18.90 6.74
N ASP A 181 -10.53 -17.67 6.75
CA ASP A 181 -11.83 -17.35 6.18
C ASP A 181 -11.85 -15.90 5.71
N THR A 182 -12.55 -15.64 4.63
CA THR A 182 -12.68 -14.30 4.05
C THR A 182 -14.09 -14.08 3.55
N HIS A 183 -14.54 -12.84 3.63
CA HIS A 183 -15.83 -12.43 3.09
C HIS A 183 -15.72 -11.07 2.42
N ILE A 184 -16.37 -10.91 1.30
CA ILE A 184 -16.54 -9.63 0.62
C ILE A 184 -17.92 -9.57 -0.02
N GLU A 185 -18.60 -8.44 0.11
CA GLU A 185 -19.86 -8.18 -0.56
C GLU A 185 -19.92 -6.76 -1.11
N VAL A 186 -20.62 -6.59 -2.21
CA VAL A 186 -20.93 -5.28 -2.78
C VAL A 186 -22.15 -4.73 -2.05
N VAL A 187 -21.98 -3.60 -1.38
CA VAL A 187 -23.06 -2.92 -0.66
C VAL A 187 -23.87 -2.06 -1.63
N ASP A 188 -23.17 -1.32 -2.49
CA ASP A 188 -23.75 -0.45 -3.52
C ASP A 188 -22.76 -0.21 -4.66
N GLY A 189 -23.05 0.70 -5.57
CA GLY A 189 -22.18 1.01 -6.72
C GLY A 189 -20.82 1.61 -6.37
N ASN A 190 -20.60 2.03 -5.10
CA ASN A 190 -19.38 2.72 -4.66
C ASN A 190 -18.78 2.11 -3.40
N SER A 191 -19.43 1.08 -2.84
CA SER A 191 -19.06 0.54 -1.53
C SER A 191 -19.02 -0.98 -1.55
N ILE A 192 -17.96 -1.50 -0.98
CA ILE A 192 -17.82 -2.91 -0.63
C ILE A 192 -17.56 -3.00 0.87
N ARG A 193 -17.95 -4.09 1.49
CA ARG A 193 -17.54 -4.44 2.84
C ARG A 193 -17.11 -5.89 2.92
N GLY A 194 -16.32 -6.19 3.91
CA GLY A 194 -15.84 -7.54 4.08
C GLY A 194 -15.01 -7.68 5.35
N TRP A 195 -14.48 -8.87 5.53
CA TRP A 195 -13.57 -9.20 6.61
C TRP A 195 -12.62 -10.31 6.18
N ARG A 196 -11.52 -10.41 6.90
CA ARG A 196 -10.54 -11.47 6.78
C ARG A 196 -10.25 -12.01 8.17
N HIS A 197 -10.40 -13.31 8.35
CA HIS A 197 -9.94 -14.02 9.53
C HIS A 197 -8.59 -14.65 9.22
N SER A 198 -7.59 -14.17 9.90
CA SER A 198 -6.21 -14.59 9.70
C SER A 198 -5.75 -15.50 10.80
N LYS A 199 -4.81 -16.38 10.48
CA LYS A 199 -4.04 -17.16 11.42
C LYS A 199 -2.57 -17.03 11.10
N GLY A 200 -1.82 -16.48 12.02
CA GLY A 200 -0.39 -16.31 11.94
C GLY A 200 0.27 -16.68 13.24
N TRP A 201 1.20 -15.85 13.67
CA TRP A 201 1.91 -16.03 14.93
C TRP A 201 1.12 -15.46 16.12
N ALA A 202 0.36 -14.41 15.93
CA ALA A 202 -0.46 -13.76 16.94
C ALA A 202 -1.90 -14.26 16.92
#